data_9f673481800f32ba9338f77fefb415ae
#
_entry.id   9f673481800f32ba9338f77fefb415ae
#
_cell.length_a   1.000
_cell.length_b   1.000
_cell.length_c   1.000
_cell.angle_alpha   90.00
_cell.angle_beta   90.00
_cell.angle_gamma   90.00
#
_symmetry.space_group_name_H-M   'P 1'
#
loop_
_entity.id
_entity.type
_entity.pdbx_description
1 polymer ?
#
loop_
_entity_poly.entity_id
_entity_poly.type
_entity_poly.pdbx_seq_one_letter_code
_entity_poly.pdbx_strand_id
1 'polypeptide(L)'
;MTRILGFDTFDVRFPTSRTLAGSDAMNAAPDYSAAYLVIRTDAPDPALAGHGFAFTIGRGNDVQLAAIRLLEPFLAGQDLDEVLADLGGLGRRLVSDSPLHWLGPSCGVMHMATGAVLNACWDLAARRAGKPLWLLLAEMSPQEITGLIDFRYLTDALTPDEALALLERGAAGRAARIAELGREGYPAYSTGPGWLGYSDKRLAALCAEAVEDGFTQVKIKVGAALEDDKRRCAIAREVAGDDIAIAIDANQVWDVPTAIAWVRELAPFRPAWVEEPTAPGDILGTAAIRRGVRPVRVATGEHVANPVMFKQLLQAGAVDIMQIDACRVAGVNENLANLLLAAKFGVPVCPHAGGVGLCEIVQHLSMFDFVALSGTTAGRRIEWIDHLHEHFTAPARLAAGRYLAPTAPGFSAEFRPESLAEFRYPDGAAWRHTARRP
;
A
#
# COMPACT_ATOMS: atom_id res chain seq x y z
N MET A 1 -1.06 32.58 -11.18
CA MET A 1 -1.44 32.10 -9.85
C MET A 1 -2.58 31.13 -10.06
N THR A 2 -2.35 29.86 -9.81
CA THR A 2 -3.36 28.80 -9.94
C THR A 2 -3.96 28.52 -8.58
N ARG A 3 -5.30 28.48 -8.48
CA ARG A 3 -6.00 28.25 -7.21
C ARG A 3 -6.61 26.86 -7.14
N ILE A 4 -6.65 26.30 -5.96
CA ILE A 4 -7.42 25.10 -5.65
C ILE A 4 -8.87 25.49 -5.51
N LEU A 5 -9.76 24.90 -6.31
CA LEU A 5 -11.19 25.20 -6.33
C LEU A 5 -11.99 24.41 -5.29
N GLY A 6 -11.55 23.21 -4.95
CA GLY A 6 -12.23 22.30 -4.04
C GLY A 6 -12.10 20.84 -4.44
N PHE A 7 -12.93 20.00 -3.84
CA PHE A 7 -12.89 18.55 -3.98
C PHE A 7 -14.12 18.00 -4.73
N ASP A 8 -13.89 17.09 -5.69
CA ASP A 8 -14.90 16.15 -6.14
C ASP A 8 -14.64 14.79 -5.51
N THR A 9 -15.67 14.15 -4.98
CA THR A 9 -15.52 12.87 -4.28
C THR A 9 -16.47 11.82 -4.83
N PHE A 10 -15.98 10.57 -4.97
CA PHE A 10 -16.73 9.49 -5.59
C PHE A 10 -16.60 8.20 -4.75
N ASP A 11 -17.75 7.53 -4.53
CA ASP A 11 -17.80 6.17 -4.03
C ASP A 11 -17.65 5.22 -5.23
N VAL A 12 -16.48 4.60 -5.36
CA VAL A 12 -16.19 3.69 -6.47
C VAL A 12 -16.07 2.28 -5.92
N ARG A 13 -16.91 1.35 -6.40
CA ARG A 13 -16.93 -0.03 -5.92
C ARG A 13 -16.91 -1.02 -7.08
N PHE A 14 -16.05 -2.03 -6.94
CA PHE A 14 -15.91 -3.11 -7.91
C PHE A 14 -16.50 -4.40 -7.33
N PRO A 15 -17.38 -5.11 -8.04
CA PRO A 15 -18.07 -6.29 -7.51
C PRO A 15 -17.16 -7.54 -7.50
N THR A 16 -15.99 -7.43 -6.84
CA THR A 16 -15.01 -8.53 -6.74
C THR A 16 -15.54 -9.72 -5.96
N SER A 17 -16.53 -9.51 -5.08
CA SER A 17 -17.26 -10.59 -4.41
C SER A 17 -17.86 -11.63 -5.35
N ARG A 18 -18.20 -11.24 -6.58
CA ARG A 18 -18.79 -12.16 -7.58
C ARG A 18 -17.80 -13.21 -8.08
N THR A 19 -16.51 -12.92 -8.04
CA THR A 19 -15.43 -13.81 -8.48
C THR A 19 -14.60 -14.36 -7.33
N LEU A 20 -14.89 -13.90 -6.09
CA LEU A 20 -14.14 -14.17 -4.87
C LEU A 20 -12.67 -13.69 -4.93
N ALA A 21 -12.35 -12.79 -5.86
CA ALA A 21 -11.07 -12.12 -5.87
C ALA A 21 -10.97 -11.21 -4.62
N GLY A 22 -9.86 -11.30 -3.90
CA GLY A 22 -9.67 -10.61 -2.62
C GLY A 22 -10.22 -11.35 -1.40
N SER A 23 -10.79 -12.56 -1.55
CA SER A 23 -11.30 -13.33 -0.40
C SER A 23 -10.20 -13.82 0.52
N ASP A 24 -10.39 -13.63 1.80
CA ASP A 24 -9.49 -14.03 2.88
C ASP A 24 -10.28 -14.56 4.10
N ALA A 25 -9.60 -14.86 5.20
CA ALA A 25 -10.22 -15.43 6.39
C ALA A 25 -11.08 -14.42 7.17
N MET A 26 -10.85 -13.11 7.02
CA MET A 26 -11.67 -12.04 7.61
C MET A 26 -12.76 -11.56 6.67
N ASN A 27 -12.50 -11.58 5.35
CA ASN A 27 -13.36 -11.02 4.31
C ASN A 27 -13.65 -12.09 3.25
N ALA A 28 -14.71 -12.87 3.44
CA ALA A 28 -15.04 -13.98 2.55
C ALA A 28 -15.45 -13.53 1.13
N ALA A 29 -16.05 -12.34 0.99
CA ALA A 29 -16.56 -11.81 -0.28
C ALA A 29 -16.47 -10.28 -0.29
N PRO A 30 -15.27 -9.68 -0.35
CA PRO A 30 -15.11 -8.24 -0.38
C PRO A 30 -15.49 -7.66 -1.75
N ASP A 31 -16.04 -6.45 -1.74
CA ASP A 31 -16.14 -5.60 -2.94
C ASP A 31 -15.04 -4.54 -2.84
N TYR A 32 -13.94 -4.71 -3.56
CA TYR A 32 -12.84 -3.75 -3.55
C TYR A 32 -13.32 -2.38 -3.99
N SER A 33 -13.01 -1.37 -3.19
CA SER A 33 -13.59 -0.05 -3.34
C SER A 33 -12.58 1.05 -3.05
N ALA A 34 -12.85 2.23 -3.60
CA ALA A 34 -12.08 3.44 -3.36
C ALA A 34 -13.02 4.59 -2.95
N ALA A 35 -12.73 5.22 -1.82
CA ALA A 35 -13.22 6.56 -1.55
C ALA A 35 -12.32 7.53 -2.30
N TYR A 36 -12.72 7.87 -3.52
CA TYR A 36 -11.91 8.58 -4.49
C TYR A 36 -12.11 10.09 -4.41
N LEU A 37 -11.01 10.81 -4.51
CA LEU A 37 -10.91 12.27 -4.43
C LEU A 37 -10.25 12.82 -5.69
N VAL A 38 -10.81 13.91 -6.22
CA VAL A 38 -10.17 14.79 -7.20
C VAL A 38 -10.08 16.19 -6.63
N ILE A 39 -8.87 16.71 -6.46
CA ILE A 39 -8.61 18.12 -6.16
C ILE A 39 -8.67 18.91 -7.46
N ARG A 40 -9.66 19.81 -7.59
CA ARG A 40 -9.82 20.66 -8.76
C ARG A 40 -9.02 21.96 -8.64
N THR A 41 -8.48 22.43 -9.76
CA THR A 41 -7.80 23.73 -9.85
C THR A 41 -8.45 24.59 -10.93
N ASP A 42 -8.14 25.89 -10.95
CA ASP A 42 -8.52 26.83 -12.01
C ASP A 42 -7.47 26.91 -13.14
N ALA A 43 -6.56 25.95 -13.21
CA ALA A 43 -5.58 25.86 -14.27
C ALA A 43 -6.28 25.72 -15.65
N PRO A 44 -5.76 26.35 -16.70
CA PRO A 44 -6.28 26.15 -18.07
C PRO A 44 -6.12 24.70 -18.57
N ASP A 45 -5.12 24.00 -18.08
CA ASP A 45 -4.92 22.58 -18.37
C ASP A 45 -5.75 21.72 -17.39
N PRO A 46 -6.79 21.04 -17.88
CA PRO A 46 -7.63 20.18 -17.02
C PRO A 46 -6.85 18.98 -16.45
N ALA A 47 -5.71 18.61 -17.03
CA ALA A 47 -4.85 17.55 -16.50
C ALA A 47 -4.16 17.97 -15.19
N LEU A 48 -4.16 19.27 -14.84
CA LEU A 48 -3.65 19.77 -13.55
C LEU A 48 -4.74 19.64 -12.46
N ALA A 49 -5.19 18.43 -12.22
CA ALA A 49 -6.02 18.00 -11.11
C ALA A 49 -5.25 16.97 -10.27
N GLY A 50 -5.53 16.90 -8.97
CA GLY A 50 -4.86 15.93 -8.08
C GLY A 50 -5.77 14.75 -7.78
N HIS A 51 -5.27 13.56 -7.90
CA HIS A 51 -6.02 12.32 -7.72
C HIS A 51 -5.51 11.55 -6.52
N GLY A 52 -6.41 11.12 -5.64
CA GLY A 52 -6.08 10.33 -4.48
C GLY A 52 -7.29 9.52 -4.01
N PHE A 53 -7.05 8.51 -3.21
CA PHE A 53 -8.13 7.68 -2.68
C PHE A 53 -7.72 7.03 -1.36
N ALA A 54 -8.73 6.59 -0.59
CA ALA A 54 -8.57 5.60 0.46
C ALA A 54 -9.14 4.28 -0.05
N PHE A 55 -8.33 3.22 -0.02
CA PHE A 55 -8.80 1.87 -0.32
C PHE A 55 -9.73 1.37 0.79
N THR A 56 -10.84 0.75 0.38
CA THR A 56 -11.84 0.13 1.26
C THR A 56 -12.37 -1.16 0.62
N ILE A 57 -13.21 -1.87 1.37
CA ILE A 57 -13.86 -3.11 0.90
C ILE A 57 -15.37 -3.00 0.82
N GLY A 58 -15.88 -1.80 0.52
CA GLY A 58 -17.28 -1.51 0.21
C GLY A 58 -18.02 -0.77 1.31
N ARG A 59 -18.61 -1.47 2.27
CA ARG A 59 -19.42 -0.84 3.32
C ARG A 59 -18.61 0.13 4.15
N GLY A 60 -19.17 1.35 4.39
CA GLY A 60 -18.50 2.43 5.13
C GLY A 60 -17.72 3.39 4.23
N ASN A 61 -17.71 3.19 2.91
CA ASN A 61 -17.04 4.09 1.98
C ASN A 61 -17.63 5.51 2.01
N ASP A 62 -18.93 5.64 2.27
CA ASP A 62 -19.64 6.91 2.51
C ASP A 62 -19.12 7.66 3.73
N VAL A 63 -18.76 6.97 4.81
CA VAL A 63 -18.13 7.55 6.00
C VAL A 63 -16.73 8.07 5.65
N GLN A 64 -15.97 7.30 4.87
CA GLN A 64 -14.64 7.71 4.41
C GLN A 64 -14.71 8.96 3.53
N LEU A 65 -15.68 9.06 2.63
CA LEU A 65 -15.92 10.26 1.82
C LEU A 65 -16.32 11.48 2.65
N ALA A 66 -17.14 11.28 3.69
CA ALA A 66 -17.49 12.37 4.61
C ALA A 66 -16.25 12.93 5.31
N ALA A 67 -15.33 12.05 5.75
CA ALA A 67 -14.06 12.46 6.36
C ALA A 67 -13.15 13.20 5.37
N ILE A 68 -13.06 12.77 4.11
CA ILE A 68 -12.30 13.47 3.07
C ILE A 68 -12.82 14.90 2.87
N ARG A 69 -14.17 15.09 2.82
CA ARG A 69 -14.77 16.42 2.63
C ARG A 69 -14.51 17.37 3.81
N LEU A 70 -14.34 16.85 5.04
CA LEU A 70 -13.98 17.67 6.20
C LEU A 70 -12.60 18.32 6.04
N LEU A 71 -11.74 17.81 5.16
CA LEU A 71 -10.40 18.33 4.91
C LEU A 71 -10.36 19.39 3.78
N GLU A 72 -11.43 19.54 3.00
CA GLU A 72 -11.50 20.49 1.90
C GLU A 72 -11.19 21.95 2.32
N PRO A 73 -11.69 22.47 3.47
CA PRO A 73 -11.43 23.86 3.90
C PRO A 73 -9.94 24.17 4.14
N PHE A 74 -9.10 23.15 4.32
CA PHE A 74 -7.65 23.35 4.46
C PHE A 74 -6.95 23.70 3.14
N LEU A 75 -7.60 23.46 1.99
CA LEU A 75 -7.00 23.64 0.67
C LEU A 75 -7.82 24.57 -0.24
N ALA A 76 -9.15 24.55 -0.15
CA ALA A 76 -10.00 25.33 -1.04
C ALA A 76 -9.69 26.84 -0.97
N GLY A 77 -9.52 27.47 -2.14
CA GLY A 77 -9.18 28.89 -2.27
C GLY A 77 -7.69 29.22 -2.11
N GLN A 78 -6.84 28.27 -1.71
CA GLN A 78 -5.41 28.50 -1.57
C GLN A 78 -4.69 28.53 -2.92
N ASP A 79 -3.54 29.19 -2.96
CA ASP A 79 -2.62 29.14 -4.11
C ASP A 79 -1.97 27.76 -4.21
N LEU A 80 -2.03 27.16 -5.39
CA LEU A 80 -1.49 25.82 -5.63
C LEU A 80 0.03 25.76 -5.38
N ASP A 81 0.77 26.75 -5.89
CA ASP A 81 2.23 26.72 -5.78
C ASP A 81 2.69 26.88 -4.31
N GLU A 82 1.95 27.68 -3.48
CA GLU A 82 2.20 27.78 -2.04
C GLU A 82 1.90 26.47 -1.31
N VAL A 83 0.81 25.79 -1.65
CA VAL A 83 0.45 24.49 -1.06
C VAL A 83 1.50 23.43 -1.41
N LEU A 84 1.91 23.35 -2.68
CA LEU A 84 2.89 22.36 -3.12
C LEU A 84 4.31 22.63 -2.61
N ALA A 85 4.64 23.87 -2.28
CA ALA A 85 5.93 24.23 -1.69
C ALA A 85 6.09 23.77 -0.23
N ASP A 86 4.98 23.51 0.49
CA ASP A 86 5.01 23.08 1.91
C ASP A 86 4.13 21.87 2.19
N LEU A 87 4.32 20.78 1.44
CA LEU A 87 3.61 19.53 1.69
C LEU A 87 3.94 18.89 3.06
N GLY A 88 5.14 19.17 3.61
CA GLY A 88 5.49 18.77 4.96
C GLY A 88 4.64 19.52 6.02
N GLY A 89 4.53 20.84 5.91
CA GLY A 89 3.69 21.66 6.79
C GLY A 89 2.20 21.35 6.64
N LEU A 90 1.72 21.12 5.40
CA LEU A 90 0.35 20.70 5.17
C LEU A 90 0.07 19.38 5.89
N GLY A 91 0.94 18.36 5.73
CA GLY A 91 0.77 17.07 6.42
C GLY A 91 0.67 17.22 7.93
N ARG A 92 1.58 18.00 8.53
CA ARG A 92 1.56 18.30 9.98
C ARG A 92 0.27 19.00 10.40
N ARG A 93 -0.22 19.97 9.63
CA ARG A 93 -1.50 20.69 9.94
C ARG A 93 -2.69 19.74 9.89
N LEU A 94 -2.81 18.91 8.86
CA LEU A 94 -3.92 17.97 8.70
C LEU A 94 -3.94 16.90 9.80
N VAL A 95 -2.78 16.32 10.13
CA VAL A 95 -2.66 15.29 11.16
C VAL A 95 -2.90 15.84 12.58
N SER A 96 -2.51 17.09 12.84
CA SER A 96 -2.57 17.69 14.17
C SER A 96 -3.77 18.63 14.41
N ASP A 97 -4.72 18.74 13.46
CA ASP A 97 -5.93 19.54 13.67
C ASP A 97 -6.71 19.01 14.89
N SER A 98 -6.85 19.86 15.93
CA SER A 98 -7.34 19.42 17.23
C SER A 98 -8.74 18.80 17.20
N PRO A 99 -9.74 19.40 16.53
CA PRO A 99 -11.06 18.79 16.41
C PRO A 99 -11.08 17.45 15.69
N LEU A 100 -10.37 17.36 14.56
CA LEU A 100 -10.31 16.12 13.76
C LEU A 100 -9.46 15.05 14.47
N HIS A 101 -8.40 15.50 15.15
CA HIS A 101 -7.58 14.63 15.99
C HIS A 101 -8.38 13.94 17.11
N TRP A 102 -9.36 14.63 17.70
CA TRP A 102 -10.25 14.02 18.69
C TRP A 102 -11.16 12.94 18.08
N LEU A 103 -11.52 13.02 16.80
CA LEU A 103 -12.33 12.03 16.10
C LEU A 103 -11.58 10.77 15.71
N GLY A 104 -10.26 10.75 15.80
CA GLY A 104 -9.44 9.59 15.45
C GLY A 104 -8.14 10.04 14.78
N PRO A 105 -7.16 10.44 15.58
CA PRO A 105 -6.06 11.27 15.12
C PRO A 105 -5.02 10.56 14.27
N SER A 106 -4.69 9.38 14.60
CA SER A 106 -3.57 8.68 13.96
C SER A 106 -3.98 7.26 13.58
N CYS A 107 -5.26 7.04 13.36
CA CYS A 107 -5.79 5.75 12.92
C CYS A 107 -7.18 5.88 12.30
N GLY A 108 -7.55 4.87 11.51
CA GLY A 108 -8.91 4.70 10.96
C GLY A 108 -9.29 5.78 9.95
N VAL A 109 -10.60 6.06 9.91
CA VAL A 109 -11.23 6.85 8.85
C VAL A 109 -10.59 8.22 8.64
N MET A 110 -10.37 9.00 9.71
CA MET A 110 -9.80 10.35 9.57
C MET A 110 -8.36 10.32 9.06
N HIS A 111 -7.56 9.37 9.52
CA HIS A 111 -6.15 9.27 9.11
C HIS A 111 -6.02 8.81 7.65
N MET A 112 -6.84 7.86 7.23
CA MET A 112 -6.93 7.42 5.83
C MET A 112 -7.45 8.54 4.92
N ALA A 113 -8.40 9.38 5.39
CA ALA A 113 -8.85 10.56 4.66
C ALA A 113 -7.72 11.58 4.47
N THR A 114 -6.94 11.82 5.53
CA THR A 114 -5.74 12.67 5.44
C THR A 114 -4.74 12.11 4.43
N GLY A 115 -4.54 10.78 4.43
CA GLY A 115 -3.71 10.09 3.44
C GLY A 115 -4.19 10.30 2.01
N ALA A 116 -5.49 10.15 1.75
CA ALA A 116 -6.07 10.37 0.43
C ALA A 116 -5.86 11.81 -0.07
N VAL A 117 -6.05 12.82 0.80
CA VAL A 117 -5.84 14.23 0.46
C VAL A 117 -4.36 14.53 0.20
N LEU A 118 -3.45 14.07 1.05
CA LEU A 118 -2.02 14.26 0.84
C LEU A 118 -1.52 13.55 -0.42
N ASN A 119 -2.00 12.34 -0.69
CA ASN A 119 -1.69 11.61 -1.91
C ASN A 119 -2.16 12.37 -3.16
N ALA A 120 -3.35 13.00 -3.12
CA ALA A 120 -3.84 13.85 -4.22
C ALA A 120 -2.97 15.12 -4.40
N CYS A 121 -2.47 15.72 -3.31
CA CYS A 121 -1.52 16.83 -3.39
C CYS A 121 -0.18 16.39 -4.00
N TRP A 122 0.29 15.19 -3.67
CA TRP A 122 1.51 14.63 -4.27
C TRP A 122 1.33 14.27 -5.75
N ASP A 123 0.14 13.79 -6.14
CA ASP A 123 -0.19 13.60 -7.55
C ASP A 123 -0.13 14.93 -8.32
N LEU A 124 -0.71 16.00 -7.76
CA LEU A 124 -0.60 17.36 -8.31
C LEU A 124 0.85 17.83 -8.42
N ALA A 125 1.66 17.65 -7.37
CA ALA A 125 3.08 18.03 -7.38
C ALA A 125 3.85 17.32 -8.48
N ALA A 126 3.62 16.02 -8.65
CA ALA A 126 4.25 15.20 -9.67
C ALA A 126 3.80 15.59 -11.09
N ARG A 127 2.50 15.84 -11.30
CA ARG A 127 1.94 16.36 -12.57
C ARG A 127 2.51 17.74 -12.89
N ARG A 128 2.54 18.66 -11.93
CA ARG A 128 3.13 20.00 -12.09
C ARG A 128 4.60 19.93 -12.49
N ALA A 129 5.35 18.98 -11.95
CA ALA A 129 6.76 18.73 -12.27
C ALA A 129 6.97 17.97 -13.59
N GLY A 130 5.89 17.43 -14.22
CA GLY A 130 5.98 16.60 -15.42
C GLY A 130 6.69 15.27 -15.19
N LYS A 131 6.62 14.71 -13.96
CA LYS A 131 7.37 13.51 -13.55
C LYS A 131 6.47 12.50 -12.83
N PRO A 132 6.75 11.18 -12.92
CA PRO A 132 6.16 10.22 -12.01
C PRO A 132 6.66 10.48 -10.59
N LEU A 133 5.80 10.24 -9.58
CA LEU A 133 6.11 10.60 -8.19
C LEU A 133 7.41 9.98 -7.68
N TRP A 134 7.71 8.71 -8.01
CA TRP A 134 8.96 8.07 -7.56
C TRP A 134 10.20 8.83 -8.00
N LEU A 135 10.19 9.37 -9.23
CA LEU A 135 11.31 10.13 -9.77
C LEU A 135 11.39 11.54 -9.15
N LEU A 136 10.24 12.19 -8.98
CA LEU A 136 10.17 13.48 -8.28
C LEU A 136 10.79 13.36 -6.89
N LEU A 137 10.36 12.39 -6.08
CA LEU A 137 10.91 12.14 -4.74
C LEU A 137 12.39 11.77 -4.79
N ALA A 138 12.79 10.93 -5.75
CA ALA A 138 14.20 10.52 -5.87
C ALA A 138 15.15 11.67 -6.27
N GLU A 139 14.66 12.71 -6.93
CA GLU A 139 15.43 13.89 -7.30
C GLU A 139 15.50 14.95 -6.20
N MET A 140 14.61 14.90 -5.22
CA MET A 140 14.67 15.80 -4.06
C MET A 140 15.98 15.60 -3.28
N SER A 141 16.47 16.68 -2.68
CA SER A 141 17.62 16.63 -1.78
C SER A 141 17.28 15.88 -0.49
N PRO A 142 18.26 15.31 0.20
CA PRO A 142 18.06 14.71 1.53
C PRO A 142 17.39 15.65 2.52
N GLN A 143 17.69 16.94 2.47
CA GLN A 143 17.11 17.98 3.33
C GLN A 143 15.62 18.18 3.02
N GLU A 144 15.23 18.25 1.74
CA GLU A 144 13.83 18.37 1.33
C GLU A 144 13.01 17.16 1.80
N ILE A 145 13.50 15.93 1.58
CA ILE A 145 12.81 14.70 2.06
C ILE A 145 12.68 14.71 3.59
N THR A 146 13.74 15.07 4.32
CA THR A 146 13.71 15.15 5.78
C THR A 146 12.67 16.19 6.25
N GLY A 147 12.54 17.32 5.55
CA GLY A 147 11.56 18.38 5.85
C GLY A 147 10.11 17.96 5.71
N LEU A 148 9.81 16.89 4.94
CA LEU A 148 8.45 16.34 4.77
C LEU A 148 7.95 15.57 6.00
N ILE A 149 8.85 15.11 6.86
CA ILE A 149 8.53 14.17 7.95
C ILE A 149 8.20 14.91 9.23
N ASP A 150 7.18 14.45 9.95
CA ASP A 150 6.93 14.83 11.34
C ASP A 150 7.68 13.89 12.30
N PHE A 151 8.77 14.38 12.87
CA PHE A 151 9.58 13.62 13.81
C PHE A 151 9.09 13.66 15.26
N ARG A 152 8.00 14.40 15.56
CA ARG A 152 7.55 14.67 16.92
C ARG A 152 7.55 13.45 17.84
N TYR A 153 7.13 12.30 17.33
CA TYR A 153 6.99 11.07 18.11
C TYR A 153 7.97 9.96 17.67
N LEU A 154 9.00 10.31 16.88
CA LEU A 154 9.94 9.36 16.30
C LEU A 154 11.38 9.49 16.82
N THR A 155 11.70 10.61 17.49
CA THR A 155 13.10 10.99 17.82
C THR A 155 13.81 10.00 18.74
N ASP A 156 13.10 9.19 19.49
CA ASP A 156 13.65 8.07 20.29
C ASP A 156 14.07 6.85 19.44
N ALA A 157 13.65 6.80 18.17
CA ALA A 157 14.00 5.72 17.25
C ALA A 157 14.65 6.22 15.95
N LEU A 158 14.33 7.44 15.51
CA LEU A 158 14.87 8.06 14.30
C LEU A 158 14.87 9.58 14.47
N THR A 159 16.05 10.17 14.59
CA THR A 159 16.22 11.63 14.63
C THR A 159 16.28 12.23 13.21
N PRO A 160 16.03 13.56 13.04
CA PRO A 160 16.20 14.23 11.75
C PRO A 160 17.62 14.05 11.17
N ASP A 161 18.66 14.14 12.01
CA ASP A 161 20.06 13.99 11.57
C ASP A 161 20.35 12.57 11.09
N GLU A 162 19.80 11.56 11.74
CA GLU A 162 19.94 10.16 11.31
C GLU A 162 19.20 9.89 9.99
N ALA A 163 17.99 10.47 9.82
CA ALA A 163 17.23 10.40 8.58
C ALA A 163 18.00 11.06 7.43
N LEU A 164 18.56 12.25 7.66
CA LEU A 164 19.40 12.96 6.73
C LEU A 164 20.60 12.11 6.31
N ALA A 165 21.34 11.55 7.27
CA ALA A 165 22.50 10.71 7.02
C ALA A 165 22.16 9.43 6.23
N LEU A 166 20.96 8.84 6.44
CA LEU A 166 20.47 7.70 5.65
C LEU A 166 20.28 8.10 4.18
N LEU A 167 19.62 9.22 3.93
CA LEU A 167 19.34 9.74 2.59
C LEU A 167 20.62 10.19 1.86
N GLU A 168 21.57 10.80 2.56
CA GLU A 168 22.88 11.19 2.00
C GLU A 168 23.68 9.96 1.56
N ARG A 169 23.68 8.88 2.34
CA ARG A 169 24.29 7.60 1.92
C ARG A 169 23.60 7.02 0.68
N GLY A 170 22.27 7.11 0.61
CA GLY A 170 21.48 6.67 -0.54
C GLY A 170 21.68 7.53 -1.80
N ALA A 171 22.18 8.75 -1.67
CA ALA A 171 22.42 9.64 -2.81
C ALA A 171 23.52 9.12 -3.74
N ALA A 172 24.55 8.45 -3.19
CA ALA A 172 25.58 7.83 -4.00
C ALA A 172 25.02 6.72 -4.88
N GLY A 173 25.29 6.75 -6.19
CA GLY A 173 24.81 5.75 -7.16
C GLY A 173 23.35 5.89 -7.59
N ARG A 174 22.62 6.93 -7.18
CA ARG A 174 21.21 7.18 -7.53
C ARG A 174 20.96 7.11 -9.05
N ALA A 175 21.79 7.77 -9.87
CA ALA A 175 21.63 7.74 -11.32
C ALA A 175 21.77 6.33 -11.93
N ALA A 176 22.66 5.51 -11.40
CA ALA A 176 22.83 4.12 -11.84
C ALA A 176 21.59 3.29 -11.49
N ARG A 177 21.00 3.46 -10.29
CA ARG A 177 19.80 2.77 -9.87
C ARG A 177 18.56 3.20 -10.66
N ILE A 178 18.44 4.49 -11.02
CA ILE A 178 17.39 4.96 -11.94
C ILE A 178 17.51 4.24 -13.30
N ALA A 179 18.72 4.16 -13.84
CA ALA A 179 18.97 3.46 -15.10
C ALA A 179 18.70 1.94 -15.00
N GLU A 180 19.09 1.32 -13.88
CA GLU A 180 18.79 -0.09 -13.58
C GLU A 180 17.28 -0.34 -13.52
N LEU A 181 16.54 0.48 -12.76
CA LEU A 181 15.10 0.39 -12.64
C LEU A 181 14.38 0.51 -14.01
N GLY A 182 14.86 1.42 -14.87
CA GLY A 182 14.33 1.58 -16.24
C GLY A 182 14.58 0.37 -17.15
N ARG A 183 15.65 -0.40 -16.92
CA ARG A 183 15.97 -1.61 -17.72
C ARG A 183 15.34 -2.87 -17.16
N GLU A 184 15.37 -3.03 -15.85
CA GLU A 184 15.09 -4.30 -15.16
C GLU A 184 13.75 -4.29 -14.43
N GLY A 185 13.19 -3.12 -14.17
CA GLY A 185 12.00 -2.99 -13.33
C GLY A 185 12.24 -3.37 -11.86
N TYR A 186 11.18 -3.45 -11.06
CA TYR A 186 11.24 -3.77 -9.63
C TYR A 186 10.60 -5.14 -9.34
N PRO A 187 11.19 -6.03 -8.52
CA PRO A 187 10.67 -7.37 -8.27
C PRO A 187 9.25 -7.35 -7.70
N ALA A 188 8.41 -8.28 -8.13
CA ALA A 188 7.06 -8.49 -7.65
C ALA A 188 6.87 -9.88 -7.03
N TYR A 189 5.78 -10.05 -6.26
CA TYR A 189 5.23 -11.35 -5.90
C TYR A 189 3.72 -11.37 -6.16
N SER A 190 3.16 -12.54 -6.50
CA SER A 190 1.75 -12.66 -6.86
C SER A 190 0.90 -13.15 -5.68
N THR A 191 -0.20 -12.44 -5.41
CA THR A 191 -1.26 -12.87 -4.48
C THR A 191 -2.44 -13.52 -5.22
N GLY A 192 -2.58 -13.29 -6.54
CA GLY A 192 -3.67 -13.79 -7.35
C GLY A 192 -3.99 -15.28 -7.17
N PRO A 193 -3.00 -16.19 -7.09
CA PRO A 193 -3.27 -17.61 -6.88
C PRO A 193 -3.94 -17.96 -5.56
N GLY A 194 -3.68 -17.15 -4.52
CA GLY A 194 -3.88 -17.54 -3.13
C GLY A 194 -5.21 -17.20 -2.49
N TRP A 195 -6.16 -16.58 -3.18
CA TRP A 195 -7.44 -16.20 -2.59
C TRP A 195 -8.19 -17.40 -2.00
N LEU A 196 -8.77 -17.21 -0.79
CA LEU A 196 -9.29 -18.32 0.00
C LEU A 196 -10.53 -19.01 -0.64
N GLY A 197 -11.35 -18.26 -1.37
CA GLY A 197 -12.54 -18.77 -2.06
C GLY A 197 -12.25 -19.57 -3.33
N TYR A 198 -10.99 -19.73 -3.74
CA TYR A 198 -10.65 -20.45 -4.97
C TYR A 198 -10.57 -21.96 -4.76
N SER A 199 -11.03 -22.72 -5.77
CA SER A 199 -10.89 -24.18 -5.79
C SER A 199 -9.42 -24.60 -5.93
N ASP A 200 -9.11 -25.82 -5.48
CA ASP A 200 -7.77 -26.41 -5.61
C ASP A 200 -7.26 -26.40 -7.06
N LYS A 201 -8.14 -26.67 -8.02
CA LYS A 201 -7.80 -26.64 -9.46
C LYS A 201 -7.42 -25.22 -9.90
N ARG A 202 -8.14 -24.19 -9.44
CA ARG A 202 -7.87 -22.80 -9.78
C ARG A 202 -6.57 -22.33 -9.12
N LEU A 203 -6.36 -22.67 -7.85
CA LEU A 203 -5.11 -22.39 -7.13
C LEU A 203 -3.90 -22.97 -7.88
N ALA A 204 -3.97 -24.25 -8.27
CA ALA A 204 -2.88 -24.91 -8.99
C ALA A 204 -2.59 -24.23 -10.34
N ALA A 205 -3.64 -23.92 -11.13
CA ALA A 205 -3.50 -23.25 -12.42
C ALA A 205 -2.85 -21.87 -12.28
N LEU A 206 -3.33 -21.04 -11.35
CA LEU A 206 -2.79 -19.70 -11.14
C LEU A 206 -1.38 -19.70 -10.54
N CYS A 207 -1.02 -20.71 -9.73
CA CYS A 207 0.37 -20.91 -9.30
C CYS A 207 1.29 -21.21 -10.49
N ALA A 208 0.84 -22.07 -11.43
CA ALA A 208 1.61 -22.38 -12.63
C ALA A 208 1.78 -21.15 -13.52
N GLU A 209 0.71 -20.40 -13.77
CA GLU A 209 0.74 -19.14 -14.52
C GLU A 209 1.71 -18.14 -13.88
N ALA A 210 1.67 -17.97 -12.55
CA ALA A 210 2.60 -17.07 -11.85
C ALA A 210 4.08 -17.47 -12.05
N VAL A 211 4.39 -18.77 -12.07
CA VAL A 211 5.74 -19.25 -12.35
C VAL A 211 6.15 -18.96 -13.80
N GLU A 212 5.25 -19.21 -14.77
CA GLU A 212 5.47 -18.93 -16.20
C GLU A 212 5.67 -17.42 -16.45
N ASP A 213 4.95 -16.57 -15.73
CA ASP A 213 5.07 -15.10 -15.77
C ASP A 213 6.35 -14.58 -15.11
N GLY A 214 7.17 -15.46 -14.52
CA GLY A 214 8.47 -15.12 -13.94
C GLY A 214 8.43 -14.64 -12.48
N PHE A 215 7.31 -14.82 -11.77
CA PHE A 215 7.28 -14.55 -10.34
C PHE A 215 8.15 -15.54 -9.56
N THR A 216 8.93 -15.03 -8.63
CA THR A 216 9.77 -15.83 -7.73
C THR A 216 9.14 -16.07 -6.37
N GLN A 217 7.92 -15.58 -6.17
CA GLN A 217 7.14 -15.77 -4.95
C GLN A 217 5.65 -15.65 -5.22
N VAL A 218 4.86 -16.49 -4.54
CA VAL A 218 3.39 -16.43 -4.47
C VAL A 218 2.95 -16.30 -3.01
N LYS A 219 1.75 -15.73 -2.77
CA LYS A 219 1.12 -15.60 -1.45
C LYS A 219 -0.17 -16.40 -1.41
N ILE A 220 -0.38 -17.17 -0.33
CA ILE A 220 -1.53 -18.05 -0.10
C ILE A 220 -2.27 -17.57 1.15
N LYS A 221 -3.54 -17.25 1.04
CA LYS A 221 -4.39 -16.94 2.18
C LYS A 221 -4.66 -18.19 3.01
N VAL A 222 -4.53 -18.06 4.33
CA VAL A 222 -4.70 -19.13 5.32
C VAL A 222 -5.57 -18.63 6.48
N GLY A 223 -5.87 -19.50 7.45
CA GLY A 223 -6.52 -19.12 8.72
C GLY A 223 -7.99 -19.51 8.82
N ALA A 224 -8.61 -20.08 7.78
CA ALA A 224 -10.01 -20.53 7.86
C ALA A 224 -10.12 -21.95 8.48
N ALA A 225 -9.30 -22.90 8.01
CA ALA A 225 -9.27 -24.27 8.52
C ALA A 225 -7.88 -24.87 8.30
N LEU A 226 -7.25 -25.42 9.35
CA LEU A 226 -5.87 -25.89 9.31
C LEU A 226 -5.62 -26.96 8.25
N GLU A 227 -6.50 -27.95 8.11
CA GLU A 227 -6.35 -29.02 7.13
C GLU A 227 -6.51 -28.51 5.68
N ASP A 228 -7.37 -27.51 5.46
CA ASP A 228 -7.49 -26.84 4.17
C ASP A 228 -6.24 -26.02 3.85
N ASP A 229 -5.69 -25.31 4.84
CA ASP A 229 -4.46 -24.54 4.69
C ASP A 229 -3.27 -25.46 4.36
N LYS A 230 -3.14 -26.60 5.03
CA LYS A 230 -2.13 -27.62 4.71
C LYS A 230 -2.27 -28.12 3.28
N ARG A 231 -3.50 -28.46 2.86
CA ARG A 231 -3.78 -28.94 1.50
C ARG A 231 -3.43 -27.87 0.47
N ARG A 232 -3.84 -26.62 0.67
CA ARG A 232 -3.55 -25.49 -0.23
C ARG A 232 -2.07 -25.18 -0.31
N CYS A 233 -1.37 -25.17 0.81
CA CYS A 233 0.09 -25.02 0.83
C CYS A 233 0.82 -26.16 0.14
N ALA A 234 0.32 -27.41 0.27
CA ALA A 234 0.87 -28.56 -0.43
C ALA A 234 0.73 -28.42 -1.97
N ILE A 235 -0.46 -28.07 -2.45
CA ILE A 235 -0.73 -27.83 -3.88
C ILE A 235 0.19 -26.69 -4.40
N ALA A 236 0.26 -25.57 -3.71
CA ALA A 236 1.11 -24.46 -4.12
C ALA A 236 2.59 -24.87 -4.17
N ARG A 237 3.09 -25.64 -3.21
CA ARG A 237 4.47 -26.12 -3.17
C ARG A 237 4.76 -27.14 -4.29
N GLU A 238 3.83 -28.07 -4.56
CA GLU A 238 3.95 -29.04 -5.63
C GLU A 238 4.06 -28.37 -7.00
N VAL A 239 3.20 -27.37 -7.27
CA VAL A 239 3.16 -26.67 -8.56
C VAL A 239 4.31 -25.68 -8.72
N ALA A 240 4.58 -24.87 -7.68
CA ALA A 240 5.63 -23.86 -7.75
C ALA A 240 7.05 -24.42 -7.67
N GLY A 241 7.21 -25.65 -7.14
CA GLY A 241 8.53 -26.25 -6.93
C GLY A 241 9.29 -25.60 -5.76
N ASP A 242 10.56 -26.00 -5.59
CA ASP A 242 11.38 -25.60 -4.44
C ASP A 242 11.97 -24.19 -4.56
N ASP A 243 12.14 -23.69 -5.77
CA ASP A 243 12.81 -22.41 -6.05
C ASP A 243 11.90 -21.20 -5.88
N ILE A 244 10.58 -21.39 -5.88
CA ILE A 244 9.60 -20.34 -5.69
C ILE A 244 9.27 -20.20 -4.20
N ALA A 245 9.39 -18.99 -3.67
CA ALA A 245 9.00 -18.69 -2.31
C ALA A 245 7.46 -18.73 -2.17
N ILE A 246 6.96 -19.27 -1.05
CA ILE A 246 5.55 -19.20 -0.69
C ILE A 246 5.43 -18.33 0.56
N ALA A 247 4.64 -17.25 0.49
CA ALA A 247 4.18 -16.51 1.66
C ALA A 247 2.81 -17.04 2.09
N ILE A 248 2.52 -17.02 3.38
CA ILE A 248 1.19 -17.30 3.91
C ILE A 248 0.66 -16.07 4.61
N ASP A 249 -0.65 -15.80 4.47
CA ASP A 249 -1.29 -14.61 5.02
C ASP A 249 -2.56 -15.00 5.77
N ALA A 250 -2.56 -14.71 7.07
CA ALA A 250 -3.64 -15.08 7.99
C ALA A 250 -4.68 -13.98 8.22
N ASN A 251 -4.43 -12.76 7.72
CA ASN A 251 -5.35 -11.62 7.85
C ASN A 251 -5.91 -11.47 9.28
N GLN A 252 -5.03 -11.54 10.31
CA GLN A 252 -5.31 -11.21 11.71
C GLN A 252 -6.25 -12.18 12.47
N VAL A 253 -6.58 -13.34 11.91
CA VAL A 253 -7.63 -14.22 12.51
C VAL A 253 -7.19 -14.95 13.78
N TRP A 254 -5.89 -14.99 14.12
CA TRP A 254 -5.39 -15.79 15.23
C TRP A 254 -5.06 -14.96 16.46
N ASP A 255 -5.24 -15.56 17.63
CA ASP A 255 -4.53 -15.14 18.83
C ASP A 255 -3.07 -15.65 18.81
N VAL A 256 -2.25 -15.17 19.75
CA VAL A 256 -0.82 -15.49 19.78
C VAL A 256 -0.51 -16.98 19.89
N PRO A 257 -1.14 -17.76 20.82
CA PRO A 257 -0.93 -19.21 20.91
C PRO A 257 -1.35 -19.95 19.63
N THR A 258 -2.50 -19.60 19.07
CA THR A 258 -3.03 -20.20 17.85
C THR A 258 -2.12 -19.92 16.66
N ALA A 259 -1.66 -18.68 16.48
CA ALA A 259 -0.72 -18.31 15.44
C ALA A 259 0.56 -19.15 15.48
N ILE A 260 1.15 -19.30 16.67
CA ILE A 260 2.37 -20.11 16.84
C ILE A 260 2.11 -21.59 16.50
N ALA A 261 1.00 -22.15 16.98
CA ALA A 261 0.65 -23.54 16.71
C ALA A 261 0.39 -23.79 15.23
N TRP A 262 -0.40 -22.90 14.59
CA TRP A 262 -0.80 -23.05 13.19
C TRP A 262 0.38 -22.91 12.25
N VAL A 263 1.22 -21.90 12.44
CA VAL A 263 2.42 -21.70 11.62
C VAL A 263 3.40 -22.86 11.74
N ARG A 264 3.53 -23.49 12.93
CA ARG A 264 4.34 -24.70 13.09
C ARG A 264 3.81 -25.89 12.28
N GLU A 265 2.51 -26.05 12.18
CA GLU A 265 1.87 -27.07 11.35
C GLU A 265 2.07 -26.81 9.85
N LEU A 266 2.19 -25.54 9.44
CA LEU A 266 2.47 -25.15 8.06
C LEU A 266 3.97 -25.08 7.72
N ALA A 267 4.87 -25.17 8.72
CA ALA A 267 6.32 -25.10 8.52
C ALA A 267 6.89 -26.16 7.53
N PRO A 268 6.36 -27.40 7.43
CA PRO A 268 6.83 -28.38 6.44
C PRO A 268 6.73 -27.89 4.99
N PHE A 269 5.81 -26.95 4.67
CA PHE A 269 5.68 -26.35 3.35
C PHE A 269 6.67 -25.20 3.12
N ARG A 270 7.53 -24.90 4.10
CA ARG A 270 8.60 -23.90 4.04
C ARG A 270 8.11 -22.52 3.64
N PRO A 271 7.12 -21.93 4.37
CA PRO A 271 6.68 -20.57 4.05
C PRO A 271 7.83 -19.58 4.28
N ALA A 272 7.98 -18.65 3.34
CA ALA A 272 8.97 -17.57 3.40
C ALA A 272 8.66 -16.59 4.53
N TRP A 273 7.39 -16.30 4.75
CA TRP A 273 6.86 -15.57 5.90
C TRP A 273 5.40 -15.94 6.20
N VAL A 274 4.98 -15.64 7.41
CA VAL A 274 3.56 -15.48 7.78
C VAL A 274 3.25 -13.98 7.88
N GLU A 275 2.18 -13.56 7.21
CA GLU A 275 1.69 -12.19 7.15
C GLU A 275 0.51 -12.03 8.09
N GLU A 276 0.48 -10.89 8.81
CA GLU A 276 -0.59 -10.52 9.74
C GLU A 276 -1.11 -11.68 10.62
N PRO A 277 -0.24 -12.36 11.38
CA PRO A 277 -0.67 -13.54 12.12
C PRO A 277 -1.64 -13.23 13.27
N THR A 278 -1.69 -11.98 13.76
CA THR A 278 -2.56 -11.52 14.84
C THR A 278 -2.96 -10.06 14.66
N ALA A 279 -3.71 -9.51 15.58
CA ALA A 279 -4.19 -8.14 15.55
C ALA A 279 -3.05 -7.12 15.31
N PRO A 280 -3.19 -6.15 14.41
CA PRO A 280 -2.12 -5.22 14.02
C PRO A 280 -1.65 -4.31 15.16
N GLY A 281 -2.50 -4.10 16.18
CA GLY A 281 -2.15 -3.34 17.39
C GLY A 281 -1.45 -4.18 18.48
N ASP A 282 -1.36 -5.50 18.33
CA ASP A 282 -0.68 -6.38 19.31
C ASP A 282 0.81 -6.54 18.96
N ILE A 283 1.57 -5.49 19.20
CA ILE A 283 3.00 -5.42 18.91
C ILE A 283 3.80 -6.46 19.70
N LEU A 284 3.48 -6.64 20.98
CA LEU A 284 4.17 -7.60 21.84
C LEU A 284 3.79 -9.04 21.48
N GLY A 285 2.53 -9.27 21.11
CA GLY A 285 2.06 -10.55 20.60
C GLY A 285 2.74 -10.92 19.29
N THR A 286 2.85 -9.98 18.34
CA THR A 286 3.59 -10.18 17.10
C THR A 286 5.06 -10.52 17.33
N ALA A 287 5.71 -9.84 18.30
CA ALA A 287 7.08 -10.16 18.71
C ALA A 287 7.19 -11.58 19.34
N ALA A 288 6.19 -12.00 20.10
CA ALA A 288 6.14 -13.36 20.66
C ALA A 288 5.96 -14.42 19.56
N ILE A 289 5.06 -14.18 18.61
CA ILE A 289 4.85 -15.05 17.44
C ILE A 289 6.15 -15.17 16.65
N ARG A 290 6.81 -14.05 16.31
CA ARG A 290 8.08 -14.06 15.57
C ARG A 290 9.15 -14.96 16.22
N ARG A 291 9.25 -14.92 17.55
CA ARG A 291 10.17 -15.83 18.29
C ARG A 291 9.72 -17.28 18.22
N GLY A 292 8.40 -17.52 18.29
CA GLY A 292 7.81 -18.86 18.39
C GLY A 292 7.73 -19.63 17.08
N VAL A 293 7.79 -18.95 15.93
CA VAL A 293 7.58 -19.57 14.60
C VAL A 293 8.86 -19.73 13.78
N ARG A 294 10.01 -19.35 14.31
CA ARG A 294 11.29 -19.51 13.60
C ARG A 294 11.46 -20.95 13.09
N PRO A 295 11.98 -21.13 11.86
CA PRO A 295 12.64 -20.16 10.97
C PRO A 295 11.69 -19.35 10.07
N VAL A 296 10.37 -19.56 10.14
CA VAL A 296 9.39 -18.76 9.38
C VAL A 296 9.49 -17.31 9.83
N ARG A 297 9.62 -16.38 8.86
CA ARG A 297 9.67 -14.95 9.12
C ARG A 297 8.27 -14.39 9.38
N VAL A 298 8.18 -13.24 10.01
CA VAL A 298 6.91 -12.52 10.22
C VAL A 298 6.91 -11.24 9.41
N ALA A 299 5.84 -11.03 8.64
CA ALA A 299 5.55 -9.81 7.91
C ALA A 299 4.26 -9.17 8.44
N THR A 300 4.24 -7.85 8.59
CA THR A 300 3.02 -7.10 8.90
C THR A 300 3.20 -5.62 8.59
N GLY A 301 2.08 -4.88 8.49
CA GLY A 301 2.09 -3.44 8.34
C GLY A 301 0.93 -2.86 7.54
N GLU A 302 0.21 -3.61 6.72
CA GLU A 302 -0.89 -3.10 5.89
C GLU A 302 -2.03 -2.48 6.72
N HIS A 303 -2.25 -2.96 7.94
CA HIS A 303 -3.21 -2.42 8.90
C HIS A 303 -2.56 -1.59 10.02
N VAL A 304 -1.25 -1.39 9.99
CA VAL A 304 -0.54 -0.55 10.95
C VAL A 304 -0.84 0.92 10.64
N ALA A 305 -1.43 1.61 11.63
CA ALA A 305 -2.15 2.83 11.39
C ALA A 305 -1.27 4.09 11.23
N ASN A 306 -0.04 4.11 11.78
CA ASN A 306 0.79 5.32 11.82
C ASN A 306 2.27 5.00 12.09
N PRO A 307 3.20 5.95 11.87
CA PRO A 307 4.63 5.75 12.07
C PRO A 307 5.05 5.40 13.49
N VAL A 308 4.28 5.78 14.52
CA VAL A 308 4.58 5.41 15.90
C VAL A 308 4.42 3.91 16.12
N MET A 309 3.38 3.32 15.55
CA MET A 309 3.18 1.87 15.62
C MET A 309 4.26 1.11 14.84
N PHE A 310 4.65 1.60 13.65
CA PHE A 310 5.79 1.04 12.90
C PHE A 310 7.09 1.11 13.71
N LYS A 311 7.36 2.26 14.33
CA LYS A 311 8.48 2.42 15.27
C LYS A 311 8.47 1.34 16.35
N GLN A 312 7.34 1.14 17.01
CA GLN A 312 7.20 0.18 18.10
C GLN A 312 7.38 -1.27 17.64
N LEU A 313 6.85 -1.64 16.46
CA LEU A 313 7.10 -2.96 15.85
C LEU A 313 8.58 -3.23 15.64
N LEU A 314 9.31 -2.23 15.14
CA LEU A 314 10.75 -2.31 14.90
C LEU A 314 11.55 -2.37 16.21
N GLN A 315 11.24 -1.50 17.19
CA GLN A 315 11.87 -1.49 18.50
C GLN A 315 11.66 -2.80 19.29
N ALA A 316 10.46 -3.39 19.17
CA ALA A 316 10.15 -4.69 19.80
C ALA A 316 10.76 -5.88 19.05
N GLY A 317 11.40 -5.66 17.89
CA GLY A 317 11.85 -6.75 17.03
C GLY A 317 10.70 -7.68 16.64
N ALA A 318 9.53 -7.11 16.31
CA ALA A 318 8.31 -7.87 16.05
C ALA A 318 8.22 -8.38 14.60
N VAL A 319 8.95 -7.79 13.66
CA VAL A 319 8.86 -8.10 12.23
C VAL A 319 10.21 -8.43 11.61
N ASP A 320 10.19 -9.28 10.60
CA ASP A 320 11.32 -9.58 9.72
C ASP A 320 11.18 -8.88 8.37
N ILE A 321 9.95 -8.51 8.00
CA ILE A 321 9.59 -7.81 6.77
C ILE A 321 8.52 -6.80 7.14
N MET A 322 8.75 -5.53 6.78
CA MET A 322 7.78 -4.47 7.00
C MET A 322 6.92 -4.27 5.74
N GLN A 323 5.61 -4.18 5.93
CA GLN A 323 4.65 -3.98 4.85
C GLN A 323 3.98 -2.61 5.02
N ILE A 324 4.39 -1.65 4.20
CA ILE A 324 3.69 -0.37 4.12
C ILE A 324 2.47 -0.48 3.22
N ASP A 325 1.49 0.40 3.43
CA ASP A 325 0.34 0.60 2.55
C ASP A 325 0.22 2.10 2.21
N ALA A 326 -0.07 2.40 0.95
CA ALA A 326 -0.11 3.79 0.49
C ALA A 326 -1.37 4.55 0.92
N CYS A 327 -2.43 3.84 1.39
CA CYS A 327 -3.72 4.40 1.79
C CYS A 327 -4.00 4.30 3.30
N ARG A 328 -3.21 3.51 4.06
CA ARG A 328 -3.49 3.23 5.48
C ARG A 328 -3.01 4.32 6.42
N VAL A 329 -1.89 4.95 6.11
CA VAL A 329 -1.27 6.03 6.87
C VAL A 329 -1.57 7.39 6.23
N ALA A 330 -1.08 8.50 6.81
CA ALA A 330 -1.25 9.83 6.23
C ALA A 330 -0.39 10.06 4.96
N GLY A 331 -0.56 9.19 3.97
CA GLY A 331 -0.02 9.31 2.64
C GLY A 331 1.50 9.19 2.52
N VAL A 332 2.04 9.85 1.50
CA VAL A 332 3.46 9.79 1.14
C VAL A 332 4.37 10.21 2.30
N ASN A 333 4.03 11.29 3.02
CA ASN A 333 4.88 11.84 4.09
C ASN A 333 5.16 10.81 5.19
N GLU A 334 4.12 10.11 5.67
CA GLU A 334 4.31 9.09 6.71
C GLU A 334 4.96 7.82 6.15
N ASN A 335 4.70 7.48 4.89
CA ASN A 335 5.40 6.36 4.26
C ASN A 335 6.90 6.63 4.09
N LEU A 336 7.31 7.87 3.81
CA LEU A 336 8.73 8.23 3.82
C LEU A 336 9.36 8.04 5.23
N ALA A 337 8.64 8.41 6.29
CA ALA A 337 9.08 8.15 7.66
C ALA A 337 9.21 6.64 7.94
N ASN A 338 8.23 5.84 7.50
CA ASN A 338 8.23 4.39 7.66
C ASN A 338 9.40 3.72 6.91
N LEU A 339 9.68 4.15 5.69
CA LEU A 339 10.83 3.66 4.90
C LEU A 339 12.17 3.98 5.58
N LEU A 340 12.32 5.18 6.15
CA LEU A 340 13.51 5.58 6.89
C LEU A 340 13.67 4.81 8.20
N LEU A 341 12.58 4.56 8.93
CA LEU A 341 12.56 3.68 10.10
C LEU A 341 13.02 2.27 9.72
N ALA A 342 12.44 1.68 8.67
CA ALA A 342 12.84 0.36 8.18
C ALA A 342 14.32 0.30 7.81
N ALA A 343 14.82 1.32 7.10
CA ALA A 343 16.23 1.42 6.72
C ALA A 343 17.15 1.50 7.94
N LYS A 344 16.78 2.29 8.97
CA LYS A 344 17.56 2.40 10.22
C LYS A 344 17.64 1.06 10.96
N PHE A 345 16.57 0.32 11.01
CA PHE A 345 16.52 -0.99 11.70
C PHE A 345 16.98 -2.16 10.82
N GLY A 346 17.33 -1.91 9.56
CA GLY A 346 17.81 -2.96 8.63
C GLY A 346 16.72 -3.97 8.23
N VAL A 347 15.43 -3.57 8.30
CA VAL A 347 14.30 -4.43 7.95
C VAL A 347 13.89 -4.16 6.49
N PRO A 348 13.83 -5.19 5.62
CA PRO A 348 13.36 -5.01 4.26
C PRO A 348 11.88 -4.65 4.20
N VAL A 349 11.48 -3.87 3.19
CA VAL A 349 10.10 -3.48 2.95
C VAL A 349 9.56 -4.25 1.74
N CYS A 350 8.43 -4.93 1.95
CA CYS A 350 7.63 -5.57 0.90
C CYS A 350 6.20 -5.04 1.02
N PRO A 351 5.82 -3.97 0.32
CA PRO A 351 4.55 -3.31 0.56
C PRO A 351 3.36 -4.16 0.19
N HIS A 352 2.24 -3.93 0.89
CA HIS A 352 0.92 -4.41 0.54
C HIS A 352 0.40 -3.67 -0.69
N ALA A 353 -0.24 -4.41 -1.61
CA ALA A 353 -0.95 -3.86 -2.76
C ALA A 353 -2.23 -4.65 -3.12
N GLY A 354 -2.73 -5.46 -2.21
CA GLY A 354 -3.91 -6.31 -2.39
C GLY A 354 -5.24 -5.55 -2.46
N GLY A 355 -5.35 -4.52 -3.30
CA GLY A 355 -6.56 -3.72 -3.41
C GLY A 355 -6.58 -2.85 -4.67
N VAL A 356 -7.78 -2.35 -5.04
CA VAL A 356 -7.91 -1.49 -6.22
C VAL A 356 -7.02 -0.26 -6.11
N GLY A 357 -6.19 -0.03 -7.11
CA GLY A 357 -5.29 1.12 -7.22
C GLY A 357 -4.04 1.06 -6.33
N LEU A 358 -3.93 0.08 -5.43
CA LEU A 358 -2.78 0.01 -4.53
C LEU A 358 -1.48 -0.35 -5.26
N CYS A 359 -1.53 -1.27 -6.24
CA CYS A 359 -0.39 -1.56 -7.12
C CYS A 359 0.10 -0.30 -7.83
N GLU A 360 -0.86 0.51 -8.33
CA GLU A 360 -0.61 1.74 -9.07
C GLU A 360 0.19 2.76 -8.25
N ILE A 361 -0.18 2.94 -6.97
CA ILE A 361 0.43 4.00 -6.16
C ILE A 361 1.63 3.51 -5.33
N VAL A 362 1.60 2.29 -4.78
CA VAL A 362 2.67 1.83 -3.88
C VAL A 362 3.99 1.55 -4.60
N GLN A 363 3.95 1.22 -5.89
CA GLN A 363 5.16 1.03 -6.70
C GLN A 363 6.08 2.26 -6.66
N HIS A 364 5.51 3.48 -6.62
CA HIS A 364 6.29 4.72 -6.53
C HIS A 364 7.10 4.79 -5.23
N LEU A 365 6.53 4.35 -4.12
CA LEU A 365 7.20 4.35 -2.81
C LEU A 365 8.36 3.34 -2.78
N SER A 366 8.14 2.15 -3.34
CA SER A 366 9.18 1.11 -3.41
C SER A 366 10.34 1.50 -4.35
N MET A 367 10.01 2.14 -5.47
CA MET A 367 11.03 2.61 -6.41
C MET A 367 11.85 3.78 -5.82
N PHE A 368 11.20 4.68 -5.06
CA PHE A 368 11.90 5.69 -4.27
C PHE A 368 12.83 5.04 -3.23
N ASP A 369 12.35 4.05 -2.46
CA ASP A 369 13.16 3.33 -1.47
C ASP A 369 14.41 2.73 -2.13
N PHE A 370 14.25 2.04 -3.25
CA PHE A 370 15.38 1.46 -3.98
C PHE A 370 16.37 2.53 -4.46
N VAL A 371 15.86 3.58 -5.10
CA VAL A 371 16.70 4.58 -5.76
C VAL A 371 17.40 5.51 -4.77
N ALA A 372 16.73 5.94 -3.72
CA ALA A 372 17.17 7.02 -2.84
C ALA A 372 17.57 6.57 -1.43
N LEU A 373 17.24 5.35 -1.00
CA LEU A 373 17.42 4.96 0.40
C LEU A 373 18.09 3.58 0.55
N SER A 374 17.43 2.47 0.18
CA SER A 374 17.97 1.13 0.42
C SER A 374 19.09 0.72 -0.51
N GLY A 375 19.06 1.20 -1.76
CA GLY A 375 20.07 0.88 -2.78
C GLY A 375 20.07 -0.58 -3.25
N THR A 376 19.10 -1.39 -2.83
CA THR A 376 19.02 -2.83 -3.14
C THR A 376 17.59 -3.32 -3.24
N THR A 377 17.36 -4.30 -4.11
CA THR A 377 16.11 -5.05 -4.19
C THR A 377 16.20 -6.42 -3.48
N ALA A 378 17.33 -6.73 -2.85
CA ALA A 378 17.52 -7.99 -2.15
C ALA A 378 16.52 -8.14 -0.99
N GLY A 379 15.71 -9.21 -1.02
CA GLY A 379 14.67 -9.46 -0.03
C GLY A 379 13.47 -8.51 -0.10
N ARG A 380 13.35 -7.70 -1.15
CA ARG A 380 12.30 -6.71 -1.37
C ARG A 380 11.48 -7.07 -2.60
N ARG A 381 10.18 -7.01 -2.50
CA ARG A 381 9.22 -7.26 -3.59
C ARG A 381 7.96 -6.44 -3.34
N ILE A 382 7.31 -5.99 -4.41
CA ILE A 382 5.98 -5.38 -4.33
C ILE A 382 4.93 -6.47 -4.55
N GLU A 383 3.86 -6.47 -3.77
CA GLU A 383 2.71 -7.31 -4.01
C GLU A 383 2.06 -7.00 -5.37
N TRP A 384 1.56 -8.02 -6.04
CA TRP A 384 0.80 -7.91 -7.27
C TRP A 384 -0.52 -8.67 -7.16
N ILE A 385 -1.60 -8.02 -7.56
CA ILE A 385 -2.88 -8.64 -7.89
C ILE A 385 -3.09 -8.56 -9.41
N ASP A 386 -3.84 -9.48 -9.97
CA ASP A 386 -3.97 -9.69 -11.42
C ASP A 386 -5.19 -9.00 -12.06
N HIS A 387 -5.81 -8.05 -11.37
CA HIS A 387 -7.08 -7.44 -11.80
C HIS A 387 -7.20 -5.97 -11.37
N LEU A 388 -8.15 -5.26 -12.00
CA LEU A 388 -8.56 -3.87 -11.76
C LEU A 388 -7.56 -2.79 -12.25
N HIS A 389 -6.46 -3.16 -12.89
CA HIS A 389 -5.50 -2.20 -13.46
C HIS A 389 -6.08 -1.41 -14.66
N GLU A 390 -6.98 -2.04 -15.43
CA GLU A 390 -7.64 -1.48 -16.60
C GLU A 390 -8.47 -0.23 -16.30
N HIS A 391 -8.77 0.02 -15.03
CA HIS A 391 -9.58 1.15 -14.59
C HIS A 391 -8.79 2.45 -14.38
N PHE A 392 -7.46 2.40 -14.48
CA PHE A 392 -6.58 3.55 -14.29
C PHE A 392 -6.05 4.12 -15.61
N THR A 393 -5.81 5.44 -15.65
CA THR A 393 -5.23 6.11 -16.84
C THR A 393 -3.76 5.75 -17.01
N ALA A 394 -3.04 5.51 -15.92
CA ALA A 394 -1.64 5.09 -15.87
C ALA A 394 -1.52 3.80 -15.02
N PRO A 395 -1.98 2.64 -15.54
CA PRO A 395 -1.99 1.40 -14.79
C PRO A 395 -0.58 0.90 -14.47
N ALA A 396 -0.45 0.17 -13.36
CA ALA A 396 0.73 -0.62 -13.08
C ALA A 396 0.92 -1.68 -14.18
N ARG A 397 2.16 -1.95 -14.55
CA ARG A 397 2.51 -2.91 -15.59
C ARG A 397 3.60 -3.83 -15.13
N LEU A 398 3.50 -5.10 -15.53
CA LEU A 398 4.50 -6.12 -15.26
C LEU A 398 5.16 -6.65 -16.54
N ALA A 399 6.39 -7.08 -16.39
CA ALA A 399 7.07 -7.95 -17.34
C ALA A 399 7.99 -8.91 -16.57
N ALA A 400 7.90 -10.19 -16.85
CA ALA A 400 8.72 -11.24 -16.22
C ALA A 400 8.77 -11.14 -14.68
N GLY A 401 7.60 -11.04 -14.03
CA GLY A 401 7.48 -10.95 -12.57
C GLY A 401 8.05 -9.68 -11.95
N ARG A 402 8.16 -8.59 -12.73
CA ARG A 402 8.72 -7.31 -12.28
C ARG A 402 7.84 -6.14 -12.71
N TYR A 403 7.62 -5.18 -11.80
CA TYR A 403 6.98 -3.91 -12.13
C TYR A 403 7.84 -3.09 -13.08
N LEU A 404 7.26 -2.62 -14.17
CA LEU A 404 7.89 -1.63 -15.04
C LEU A 404 7.77 -0.25 -14.39
N ALA A 405 8.86 0.51 -14.36
CA ALA A 405 8.84 1.84 -13.74
C ALA A 405 7.84 2.76 -14.45
N PRO A 406 6.92 3.42 -13.71
CA PRO A 406 6.02 4.41 -14.27
C PRO A 406 6.78 5.56 -14.90
N THR A 407 6.32 6.00 -16.08
CA THR A 407 6.89 7.14 -16.81
C THR A 407 5.93 8.32 -16.92
N ALA A 408 4.62 8.09 -16.77
CA ALA A 408 3.62 9.14 -16.80
C ALA A 408 3.73 10.06 -15.57
N PRO A 409 3.53 11.39 -15.75
CA PRO A 409 3.48 12.31 -14.61
C PRO A 409 2.34 11.96 -13.64
N GLY A 410 2.58 12.15 -12.33
CA GLY A 410 1.59 11.91 -11.29
C GLY A 410 1.94 10.71 -10.40
N PHE A 411 0.92 10.29 -9.62
CA PHE A 411 1.00 9.18 -8.66
C PHE A 411 0.25 7.94 -9.13
N SER A 412 -0.16 7.89 -10.41
CA SER A 412 -0.93 6.81 -11.03
C SER A 412 -2.31 6.54 -10.38
N ALA A 413 -2.86 7.51 -9.64
CA ALA A 413 -4.10 7.38 -8.87
C ALA A 413 -5.37 7.73 -9.65
N GLU A 414 -5.26 8.15 -10.90
CA GLU A 414 -6.38 8.64 -11.70
C GLU A 414 -7.19 7.51 -12.32
N PHE A 415 -8.48 7.43 -11.95
CA PHE A 415 -9.43 6.53 -12.61
C PHE A 415 -9.84 7.03 -13.98
N ARG A 416 -10.06 6.11 -14.92
CA ARG A 416 -10.65 6.41 -16.22
C ARG A 416 -12.09 6.93 -16.08
N PRO A 417 -12.52 7.95 -16.83
CA PRO A 417 -13.88 8.49 -16.74
C PRO A 417 -14.98 7.43 -16.97
N GLU A 418 -14.77 6.49 -17.91
CA GLU A 418 -15.68 5.40 -18.17
C GLU A 418 -15.82 4.45 -17.00
N SER A 419 -14.73 4.17 -16.28
CA SER A 419 -14.73 3.34 -15.07
C SER A 419 -15.47 4.03 -13.92
N LEU A 420 -15.30 5.34 -13.74
CA LEU A 420 -16.08 6.10 -12.76
C LEU A 420 -17.58 6.05 -13.10
N ALA A 421 -17.96 6.21 -14.37
CA ALA A 421 -19.36 6.15 -14.79
C ALA A 421 -19.98 4.76 -14.56
N GLU A 422 -19.21 3.69 -14.73
CA GLU A 422 -19.67 2.31 -14.57
C GLU A 422 -19.75 1.87 -13.11
N PHE A 423 -18.70 2.16 -12.31
CA PHE A 423 -18.52 1.60 -10.96
C PHE A 423 -18.88 2.56 -9.83
N ARG A 424 -19.30 3.79 -10.11
CA ARG A 424 -19.81 4.73 -9.10
C ARG A 424 -21.00 4.13 -8.37
N TYR A 425 -20.94 4.06 -7.05
CA TYR A 425 -22.02 3.54 -6.22
C TYR A 425 -22.93 4.67 -5.71
N PRO A 426 -24.27 4.50 -5.66
CA PRO A 426 -25.03 3.33 -6.13
C PRO A 426 -25.50 3.42 -7.59
N ASP A 427 -25.21 4.51 -8.31
CA ASP A 427 -25.87 4.89 -9.56
C ASP A 427 -25.17 4.36 -10.84
N GLY A 428 -23.98 3.84 -10.71
CA GLY A 428 -23.20 3.29 -11.82
C GLY A 428 -23.84 2.05 -12.44
N ALA A 429 -23.53 1.79 -13.71
CA ALA A 429 -24.15 0.70 -14.47
C ALA A 429 -23.98 -0.67 -13.81
N ALA A 430 -22.83 -0.93 -13.19
CA ALA A 430 -22.53 -2.19 -12.48
C ALA A 430 -23.45 -2.45 -11.28
N TRP A 431 -24.08 -1.39 -10.71
CA TRP A 431 -24.87 -1.48 -9.47
C TRP A 431 -26.37 -1.34 -9.66
N ARG A 432 -26.85 -0.83 -10.81
CA ARG A 432 -28.29 -0.55 -11.06
C ARG A 432 -29.22 -1.74 -10.86
N HIS A 433 -28.73 -2.97 -11.03
CA HIS A 433 -29.52 -4.19 -10.88
C HIS A 433 -29.48 -4.79 -9.46
N THR A 434 -28.58 -4.36 -8.60
CA THR A 434 -28.43 -4.83 -7.22
C THR A 434 -29.23 -3.99 -6.21
N ALA A 435 -29.55 -2.75 -6.54
CA ALA A 435 -30.31 -1.83 -5.67
C ALA A 435 -31.80 -2.20 -5.43
N ARG A 436 -32.29 -3.34 -5.95
CA ARG A 436 -33.68 -3.81 -5.81
C ARG A 436 -33.86 -4.98 -4.82
N ARG A 437 -32.89 -5.27 -3.97
CA ARG A 437 -33.12 -6.20 -2.83
C ARG A 437 -33.14 -5.38 -1.55
N PRO A 438 -34.32 -5.42 -0.80
CA PRO A 438 -34.48 -4.72 0.47
C PRO A 438 -33.57 -5.31 1.57
#